data_05473f07bcad96936c6213335646da82
#
_entry.id   05473f07bcad96936c6213335646da82
#
_cell.length_a   1.000
_cell.length_b   1.000
_cell.length_c   1.000
_cell.angle_alpha   90.00
_cell.angle_beta   90.00
_cell.angle_gamma   90.00
#
_symmetry.space_group_name_H-M   'P 1'
#
loop_
_entity.id
_entity.type
_entity.pdbx_description
1 polymer ?
#
loop_
_entity_poly.entity_id
_entity_poly.type
_entity_poly.pdbx_seq_one_letter_code
_entity_poly.pdbx_strand_id
1 'polypeptide(L)'
;MGLPILAIIVLGMCGSVQKISDHVNKKFYTVMIGAIMILCCCVSIPRTAAVGIEMGLQGIWPGAPYLVFVILYFVIAFLFAKDRGTALDKVGKILTPIMTIILFILVVKGAVSPIGTPGAASVDNAFVNSFLGGYSTGDVLVSFLAAGVFFDSIKRKAYEGEAFRKAHVRACLIAAVCLAIVYGGLLYMGACVSTEYTPDSISNANLLLAIIRSSGGQIAIYGLCLSVVLACLTTAISQITAVADFYETATHGKLSYKVLVMIVPIVTTIVASFGLDTIVSLTSPWFSFFYPITLVMTILGIFEKKIPNDGAFKGAVYFTVIYAVLDLPHEYGFGFLDPVLNHIPLYGPVSYTHLRAHET
;
A
#
# COMPACT_ATOMS: atom_id res chain seq x y z
N MET A 1 9.60 -2.47 1.92
CA MET A 1 9.94 -1.42 0.94
C MET A 1 10.58 -1.96 -0.33
N GLY A 2 11.54 -2.89 -0.27
CA GLY A 2 12.19 -3.42 -1.47
C GLY A 2 11.23 -4.15 -2.43
N LEU A 3 10.33 -4.96 -1.89
CA LEU A 3 9.38 -5.76 -2.69
C LEU A 3 8.44 -4.94 -3.58
N PRO A 4 7.78 -3.86 -3.11
CA PRO A 4 6.93 -3.02 -3.95
C PRO A 4 7.69 -2.36 -5.11
N ILE A 5 8.89 -1.85 -4.84
CA ILE A 5 9.73 -1.23 -5.87
C ILE A 5 10.18 -2.28 -6.88
N LEU A 6 10.59 -3.46 -6.39
CA LEU A 6 10.95 -4.59 -7.25
C LEU A 6 9.78 -4.97 -8.15
N ALA A 7 8.57 -5.04 -7.60
CA ALA A 7 7.36 -5.35 -8.37
C ALA A 7 7.15 -4.33 -9.50
N ILE A 8 7.21 -3.02 -9.21
CA ILE A 8 7.05 -1.98 -10.23
C ILE A 8 8.16 -2.07 -11.29
N ILE A 9 9.42 -2.29 -10.90
CA ILE A 9 10.53 -2.46 -11.84
C ILE A 9 10.27 -3.64 -12.78
N VAL A 10 9.92 -4.78 -12.22
CA VAL A 10 9.66 -6.02 -12.96
C VAL A 10 8.50 -5.83 -13.94
N LEU A 11 7.37 -5.28 -13.46
CA LEU A 11 6.20 -5.01 -14.28
C LEU A 11 6.53 -4.08 -15.47
N GLY A 12 7.36 -3.06 -15.25
CA GLY A 12 7.82 -2.18 -16.32
C GLY A 12 8.81 -2.83 -17.28
N MET A 13 9.63 -3.77 -16.80
CA MET A 13 10.54 -4.55 -17.65
C MET A 13 9.77 -5.53 -18.55
N CYS A 14 8.72 -6.16 -18.05
CA CYS A 14 7.83 -7.03 -18.82
C CYS A 14 6.87 -6.22 -19.73
N GLY A 15 6.76 -4.92 -19.51
CA GLY A 15 6.01 -3.96 -20.34
C GLY A 15 4.59 -3.68 -19.88
N SER A 16 3.93 -4.57 -19.19
CA SER A 16 2.63 -4.34 -18.52
C SER A 16 2.26 -5.49 -17.57
N VAL A 17 1.37 -5.21 -16.62
CA VAL A 17 0.75 -6.24 -15.75
C VAL A 17 -0.01 -7.25 -16.60
N GLN A 18 -0.67 -6.81 -17.67
CA GLN A 18 -1.41 -7.67 -18.58
C GLN A 18 -0.53 -8.72 -19.25
N LYS A 19 0.65 -8.33 -19.76
CA LYS A 19 1.57 -9.27 -20.42
C LYS A 19 1.98 -10.44 -19.52
N ILE A 20 2.33 -10.15 -18.27
CA ILE A 20 2.66 -11.21 -17.30
C ILE A 20 1.44 -12.10 -17.02
N SER A 21 0.28 -11.50 -16.91
CA SER A 21 -0.97 -12.22 -16.64
C SER A 21 -1.40 -13.09 -17.83
N ASP A 22 -1.11 -12.68 -19.05
CA ASP A 22 -1.43 -13.42 -20.30
C ASP A 22 -0.73 -14.79 -20.36
N HIS A 23 0.46 -14.96 -19.74
CA HIS A 23 1.11 -16.25 -19.58
C HIS A 23 0.27 -17.27 -18.79
N VAL A 24 -0.59 -16.77 -17.89
CA VAL A 24 -1.52 -17.61 -17.12
C VAL A 24 -2.80 -17.87 -17.95
N ASN A 25 -3.52 -16.80 -18.25
CA ASN A 25 -4.73 -16.82 -19.10
C ASN A 25 -5.08 -15.39 -19.52
N LYS A 26 -5.58 -15.21 -20.77
CA LYS A 26 -6.03 -13.89 -21.27
C LYS A 26 -7.09 -13.20 -20.42
N LYS A 27 -7.94 -13.95 -19.71
CA LYS A 27 -8.96 -13.41 -18.80
C LYS A 27 -8.45 -13.21 -17.38
N PHE A 28 -7.31 -13.81 -17.03
CA PHE A 28 -6.77 -13.79 -15.67
C PHE A 28 -6.48 -12.35 -15.21
N TYR A 29 -5.89 -11.54 -16.08
CA TYR A 29 -5.65 -10.11 -15.79
C TYR A 29 -6.92 -9.39 -15.38
N THR A 30 -7.99 -9.49 -16.19
CA THR A 30 -9.23 -8.76 -15.94
C THR A 30 -9.90 -9.23 -14.64
N VAL A 31 -9.90 -10.54 -14.37
CA VAL A 31 -10.51 -11.10 -13.15
C VAL A 31 -9.69 -10.73 -11.92
N MET A 32 -8.39 -10.96 -11.94
CA MET A 32 -7.51 -10.71 -10.79
C MET A 32 -7.43 -9.21 -10.47
N ILE A 33 -7.10 -8.38 -11.46
CA ILE A 33 -7.00 -6.94 -11.23
C ILE A 33 -8.36 -6.33 -10.91
N GLY A 34 -9.45 -6.81 -11.55
CA GLY A 34 -10.80 -6.39 -11.19
C GLY A 34 -11.14 -6.67 -9.73
N ALA A 35 -10.85 -7.88 -9.24
CA ALA A 35 -11.06 -8.20 -7.83
C ALA A 35 -10.21 -7.34 -6.90
N ILE A 36 -8.93 -7.12 -7.24
CA ILE A 36 -8.06 -6.21 -6.48
C ILE A 36 -8.59 -4.76 -6.50
N MET A 37 -9.16 -4.27 -7.61
CA MET A 37 -9.77 -2.93 -7.68
C MET A 37 -11.03 -2.80 -6.81
N ILE A 38 -11.84 -3.86 -6.69
CA ILE A 38 -12.97 -3.89 -5.73
C ILE A 38 -12.42 -3.84 -4.30
N LEU A 39 -11.42 -4.65 -4.01
CA LEU A 39 -10.76 -4.63 -2.70
C LEU A 39 -10.19 -3.24 -2.39
N CYS A 40 -9.61 -2.57 -3.37
CA CYS A 40 -9.12 -1.21 -3.23
C CYS A 40 -10.25 -0.24 -2.81
N CYS A 41 -11.43 -0.33 -3.40
CA CYS A 41 -12.60 0.48 -3.03
C CYS A 41 -13.10 0.19 -1.62
N CYS A 42 -13.04 -1.07 -1.17
CA CYS A 42 -13.56 -1.48 0.14
C CYS A 42 -12.53 -1.32 1.27
N VAL A 43 -11.24 -1.26 0.95
CA VAL A 43 -10.15 -1.31 1.93
C VAL A 43 -9.20 -0.14 1.82
N SER A 44 -8.48 -0.08 0.71
CA SER A 44 -7.32 0.81 0.59
C SER A 44 -7.73 2.27 0.59
N ILE A 45 -8.74 2.64 -0.21
CA ILE A 45 -9.21 4.02 -0.30
C ILE A 45 -9.87 4.47 1.01
N PRO A 46 -10.82 3.72 1.63
CA PRO A 46 -11.40 4.11 2.91
C PRO A 46 -10.35 4.24 4.04
N ARG A 47 -9.37 3.33 4.07
CA ARG A 47 -8.28 3.37 5.05
C ARG A 47 -7.45 4.65 4.93
N THR A 48 -7.24 5.20 3.72
CA THR A 48 -6.51 6.47 3.57
C THR A 48 -7.25 7.62 4.24
N ALA A 49 -8.59 7.66 4.15
CA ALA A 49 -9.38 8.69 4.83
C ALA A 49 -9.29 8.53 6.34
N ALA A 50 -9.47 7.31 6.86
CA ALA A 50 -9.40 7.04 8.29
C ALA A 50 -8.04 7.44 8.87
N VAL A 51 -6.94 6.98 8.28
CA VAL A 51 -5.58 7.36 8.70
C VAL A 51 -5.34 8.87 8.58
N GLY A 52 -5.77 9.50 7.48
CA GLY A 52 -5.61 10.94 7.27
C GLY A 52 -6.34 11.78 8.31
N ILE A 53 -7.50 11.31 8.78
CA ILE A 53 -8.29 11.99 9.80
C ILE A 53 -7.77 11.67 11.20
N GLU A 54 -7.60 10.41 11.55
CA GLU A 54 -7.19 9.99 12.89
C GLU A 54 -5.77 10.44 13.23
N MET A 55 -4.80 10.16 12.36
CA MET A 55 -3.40 10.53 12.59
C MET A 55 -3.06 11.95 12.12
N GLY A 56 -3.75 12.45 11.09
CA GLY A 56 -3.51 13.78 10.57
C GLY A 56 -4.32 14.85 11.31
N LEU A 57 -5.64 14.85 11.15
CA LEU A 57 -6.49 15.93 11.66
C LEU A 57 -6.68 15.86 13.17
N GLN A 58 -7.02 14.70 13.74
CA GLN A 58 -7.26 14.54 15.17
C GLN A 58 -5.96 14.66 15.99
N GLY A 59 -4.81 14.48 15.37
CA GLY A 59 -3.53 14.83 16.00
C GLY A 59 -3.39 16.30 16.36
N ILE A 60 -4.11 17.19 15.64
CA ILE A 60 -4.15 18.65 15.89
C ILE A 60 -5.42 19.02 16.64
N TRP A 61 -6.54 18.44 16.28
CA TRP A 61 -7.88 18.72 16.82
C TRP A 61 -8.58 17.43 17.24
N PRO A 62 -8.34 16.93 18.46
CA PRO A 62 -8.89 15.65 18.95
C PRO A 62 -10.43 15.56 18.95
N GLY A 63 -11.12 16.70 19.03
CA GLY A 63 -12.59 16.79 18.96
C GLY A 63 -13.18 16.93 17.57
N ALA A 64 -12.37 16.77 16.51
CA ALA A 64 -12.86 16.91 15.14
C ALA A 64 -13.96 15.86 14.83
N PRO A 65 -15.12 16.27 14.27
CA PRO A 65 -16.21 15.35 13.96
C PRO A 65 -15.80 14.45 12.77
N TYR A 66 -15.47 13.20 13.08
CA TYR A 66 -14.90 12.22 12.14
C TYR A 66 -15.66 12.14 10.82
N LEU A 67 -16.98 11.90 10.89
CA LEU A 67 -17.81 11.68 9.70
C LEU A 67 -17.84 12.90 8.76
N VAL A 68 -17.88 14.11 9.33
CA VAL A 68 -17.87 15.35 8.53
C VAL A 68 -16.58 15.47 7.74
N PHE A 69 -15.46 15.14 8.38
CA PHE A 69 -14.15 15.19 7.71
C PHE A 69 -13.92 14.05 6.72
N VAL A 70 -14.51 12.85 6.94
CA VAL A 70 -14.54 11.78 5.94
C VAL A 70 -15.25 12.25 4.67
N ILE A 71 -16.43 12.86 4.82
CA ILE A 71 -17.19 13.39 3.67
C ILE A 71 -16.39 14.48 2.96
N LEU A 72 -15.86 15.45 3.70
CA LEU A 72 -15.05 16.53 3.13
C LEU A 72 -13.82 16.00 2.39
N TYR A 73 -13.13 15.01 2.96
CA TYR A 73 -11.97 14.36 2.35
C TYR A 73 -12.32 13.75 0.99
N PHE A 74 -13.41 12.99 0.89
CA PHE A 74 -13.82 12.37 -0.37
C PHE A 74 -14.41 13.36 -1.37
N VAL A 75 -15.04 14.44 -0.92
CA VAL A 75 -15.43 15.55 -1.79
C VAL A 75 -14.19 16.20 -2.44
N ILE A 76 -13.15 16.46 -1.65
CA ILE A 76 -11.89 16.99 -2.17
C ILE A 76 -11.24 15.97 -3.12
N ALA A 77 -11.17 14.69 -2.75
CA ALA A 77 -10.62 13.65 -3.61
C ALA A 77 -11.37 13.56 -4.95
N PHE A 78 -12.71 13.63 -4.94
CA PHE A 78 -13.54 13.67 -6.14
C PHE A 78 -13.24 14.89 -7.02
N LEU A 79 -13.16 16.09 -6.43
CA LEU A 79 -12.88 17.32 -7.17
C LEU A 79 -11.54 17.26 -7.91
N PHE A 80 -10.54 16.60 -7.33
CA PHE A 80 -9.26 16.37 -7.98
C PHE A 80 -9.31 15.25 -9.02
N ALA A 81 -10.02 14.15 -8.73
CA ALA A 81 -10.08 12.97 -9.60
C ALA A 81 -11.00 13.16 -10.83
N LYS A 82 -11.99 14.08 -10.80
CA LYS A 82 -12.98 14.26 -11.88
C LYS A 82 -12.35 14.55 -13.25
N ASP A 83 -11.19 15.23 -13.27
CA ASP A 83 -10.50 15.64 -14.48
C ASP A 83 -9.30 14.72 -14.75
N ARG A 84 -9.50 13.69 -15.56
CA ARG A 84 -8.58 12.58 -15.86
C ARG A 84 -7.12 12.98 -16.18
N GLY A 85 -6.91 14.14 -16.80
CA GLY A 85 -5.57 14.57 -17.25
C GLY A 85 -4.81 15.41 -16.24
N THR A 86 -5.51 16.10 -15.35
CA THR A 86 -4.92 17.12 -14.47
C THR A 86 -4.73 16.65 -13.03
N ALA A 87 -5.47 15.62 -12.60
CA ALA A 87 -5.43 15.12 -11.23
C ALA A 87 -4.02 14.68 -10.83
N LEU A 88 -3.46 13.72 -11.56
CA LEU A 88 -2.14 13.17 -11.28
C LEU A 88 -1.01 14.19 -11.45
N ASP A 89 -1.14 15.11 -12.43
CA ASP A 89 -0.15 16.15 -12.66
C ASP A 89 -0.14 17.18 -11.52
N LYS A 90 -1.30 17.61 -11.03
CA LYS A 90 -1.40 18.54 -9.90
C LYS A 90 -0.91 17.90 -8.60
N VAL A 91 -1.33 16.66 -8.33
CA VAL A 91 -0.89 15.88 -7.17
C VAL A 91 0.63 15.70 -7.20
N GLY A 92 1.18 15.20 -8.31
CA GLY A 92 2.61 14.93 -8.43
C GLY A 92 3.49 16.18 -8.43
N LYS A 93 3.01 17.31 -8.97
CA LYS A 93 3.81 18.54 -9.07
C LYS A 93 3.80 19.41 -7.81
N ILE A 94 2.73 19.37 -7.03
CA ILE A 94 2.55 20.28 -5.90
C ILE A 94 2.54 19.52 -4.57
N LEU A 95 1.62 18.58 -4.41
CA LEU A 95 1.41 17.93 -3.12
C LEU A 95 2.57 16.99 -2.74
N THR A 96 3.03 16.18 -3.68
CA THR A 96 4.10 15.21 -3.42
C THR A 96 5.44 15.86 -3.02
N PRO A 97 5.96 16.91 -3.68
CA PRO A 97 7.17 17.58 -3.24
C PRO A 97 7.03 18.20 -1.85
N ILE A 98 5.90 18.86 -1.56
CA ILE A 98 5.67 19.50 -0.25
C ILE A 98 5.72 18.44 0.85
N MET A 99 4.95 17.35 0.70
CA MET A 99 4.92 16.23 1.63
C MET A 99 6.31 15.61 1.83
N THR A 100 7.03 15.36 0.74
CA THR A 100 8.36 14.72 0.78
C THR A 100 9.36 15.60 1.52
N ILE A 101 9.36 16.91 1.29
CA ILE A 101 10.23 17.87 1.97
C ILE A 101 9.93 17.89 3.47
N ILE A 102 8.65 17.95 3.86
CA ILE A 102 8.25 17.96 5.28
C ILE A 102 8.71 16.68 5.96
N LEU A 103 8.42 15.50 5.37
CA LEU A 103 8.85 14.21 5.92
C LEU A 103 10.37 14.11 6.03
N PHE A 104 11.09 14.58 5.03
CA PHE A 104 12.56 14.60 5.06
C PHE A 104 13.11 15.47 6.20
N ILE A 105 12.56 16.67 6.39
CA ILE A 105 12.94 17.56 7.50
C ILE A 105 12.65 16.89 8.85
N LEU A 106 11.48 16.26 9.01
CA LEU A 106 11.11 15.57 10.25
C LEU A 106 12.06 14.41 10.57
N VAL A 107 12.38 13.60 9.56
CA VAL A 107 13.31 12.48 9.71
C VAL A 107 14.72 12.94 10.04
N VAL A 108 15.24 13.93 9.34
CA VAL A 108 16.58 14.48 9.62
C VAL A 108 16.63 15.06 11.03
N LYS A 109 15.63 15.83 11.42
CA LYS A 109 15.57 16.42 12.77
C LYS A 109 15.48 15.36 13.85
N GLY A 110 14.63 14.33 13.68
CA GLY A 110 14.53 13.22 14.61
C GLY A 110 15.81 12.37 14.71
N ALA A 111 16.53 12.22 13.61
CA ALA A 111 17.81 11.51 13.60
C ALA A 111 18.95 12.31 14.27
N VAL A 112 18.95 13.64 14.13
CA VAL A 112 19.96 14.52 14.74
C VAL A 112 19.72 14.73 16.24
N SER A 113 18.45 14.71 16.67
CA SER A 113 18.06 14.91 18.07
C SER A 113 17.17 13.74 18.53
N PRO A 114 17.73 12.52 18.65
CA PRO A 114 16.96 11.36 19.09
C PRO A 114 16.56 11.50 20.57
N ILE A 115 15.43 10.89 20.95
CA ILE A 115 14.90 10.94 22.32
C ILE A 115 15.78 10.08 23.24
N GLY A 116 16.27 8.96 22.74
CA GLY A 116 17.10 8.02 23.50
C GLY A 116 18.04 7.24 22.59
N THR A 117 18.64 6.17 23.12
CA THR A 117 19.46 5.25 22.34
C THR A 117 18.67 4.00 22.01
N PRO A 118 18.89 3.38 20.84
CA PRO A 118 18.22 2.14 20.49
C PRO A 118 18.45 1.06 21.57
N GLY A 119 17.37 0.46 22.05
CA GLY A 119 17.40 -0.65 22.99
C GLY A 119 17.91 -1.94 22.35
N ALA A 120 18.20 -2.96 23.19
CA ALA A 120 18.49 -4.30 22.69
C ALA A 120 17.26 -4.89 21.99
N ALA A 121 17.49 -5.78 21.01
CA ALA A 121 16.39 -6.47 20.35
C ALA A 121 15.59 -7.28 21.38
N SER A 122 14.28 -7.03 21.45
CA SER A 122 13.37 -7.71 22.39
C SER A 122 12.78 -9.01 21.83
N VAL A 123 13.06 -9.32 20.56
CA VAL A 123 12.54 -10.49 19.86
C VAL A 123 13.67 -11.32 19.27
N ASP A 124 13.53 -12.64 19.34
CA ASP A 124 14.42 -13.57 18.66
C ASP A 124 14.25 -13.42 17.14
N ASN A 125 15.37 -13.55 16.41
CA ASN A 125 15.37 -13.40 14.95
C ASN A 125 14.75 -12.08 14.45
N ALA A 126 15.14 -10.94 15.05
CA ALA A 126 14.61 -9.61 14.74
C ALA A 126 14.55 -9.30 13.23
N PHE A 127 15.54 -9.78 12.44
CA PHE A 127 15.53 -9.62 10.98
C PHE A 127 14.33 -10.31 10.31
N VAL A 128 14.08 -11.57 10.68
CA VAL A 128 12.96 -12.35 10.10
C VAL A 128 11.63 -11.74 10.48
N ASN A 129 11.44 -11.38 11.76
CA ASN A 129 10.21 -10.75 12.25
C ASN A 129 9.97 -9.40 11.59
N SER A 130 11.01 -8.57 11.41
CA SER A 130 10.90 -7.30 10.71
C SER A 130 10.60 -7.48 9.23
N PHE A 131 11.18 -8.49 8.57
CA PHE A 131 10.88 -8.82 7.17
C PHE A 131 9.42 -9.25 6.99
N LEU A 132 8.92 -10.11 7.88
CA LEU A 132 7.53 -10.56 7.87
C LEU A 132 6.56 -9.42 8.20
N GLY A 133 6.90 -8.55 9.16
CA GLY A 133 6.15 -7.31 9.41
C GLY A 133 6.10 -6.39 8.20
N GLY A 134 7.20 -6.26 7.45
CA GLY A 134 7.22 -5.54 6.17
C GLY A 134 6.42 -6.24 5.07
N TYR A 135 6.37 -7.58 5.08
CA TYR A 135 5.55 -8.37 4.17
C TYR A 135 4.06 -8.12 4.40
N SER A 136 3.60 -8.06 5.65
CA SER A 136 2.19 -7.86 6.01
C SER A 136 1.61 -6.48 5.63
N THR A 137 2.43 -5.51 5.18
CA THR A 137 1.94 -4.19 4.73
C THR A 137 1.11 -4.24 3.45
N GLY A 138 1.20 -5.32 2.67
CA GLY A 138 0.43 -5.49 1.43
C GLY A 138 0.85 -4.60 0.26
N ASP A 139 1.97 -3.89 0.35
CA ASP A 139 2.38 -2.85 -0.62
C ASP A 139 2.68 -3.38 -2.03
N VAL A 140 3.02 -4.67 -2.20
CA VAL A 140 3.19 -5.29 -3.53
C VAL A 140 1.88 -5.29 -4.29
N LEU A 141 0.75 -5.54 -3.60
CA LEU A 141 -0.58 -5.49 -4.20
C LEU A 141 -0.88 -4.09 -4.77
N VAL A 142 -0.59 -3.05 -3.97
CA VAL A 142 -0.74 -1.65 -4.41
C VAL A 142 0.16 -1.35 -5.61
N SER A 143 1.34 -1.96 -5.70
CA SER A 143 2.25 -1.80 -6.85
C SER A 143 1.64 -2.32 -8.15
N PHE A 144 0.89 -3.41 -8.12
CA PHE A 144 0.16 -3.91 -9.29
C PHE A 144 -0.95 -2.96 -9.74
N LEU A 145 -1.64 -2.31 -8.78
CA LEU A 145 -2.66 -1.30 -9.08
C LEU A 145 -2.05 -0.03 -9.67
N ALA A 146 -0.97 0.46 -9.06
CA ALA A 146 -0.33 1.71 -9.44
C ALA A 146 0.50 1.61 -10.72
N ALA A 147 0.94 0.40 -11.11
CA ALA A 147 1.84 0.20 -12.24
C ALA A 147 1.29 0.79 -13.56
N GLY A 148 -0.01 0.57 -13.86
CA GLY A 148 -0.64 1.11 -15.06
C GLY A 148 -0.56 2.63 -15.12
N VAL A 149 -0.98 3.30 -14.05
CA VAL A 149 -0.98 4.76 -13.92
C VAL A 149 0.44 5.32 -14.03
N PHE A 150 1.41 4.64 -13.40
CA PHE A 150 2.82 5.03 -13.45
C PHE A 150 3.39 4.91 -14.86
N PHE A 151 3.11 3.83 -15.57
CA PHE A 151 3.55 3.62 -16.95
C PHE A 151 2.95 4.64 -17.91
N ASP A 152 1.66 4.94 -17.77
CA ASP A 152 0.99 5.95 -18.58
C ASP A 152 1.56 7.34 -18.34
N SER A 153 1.93 7.66 -17.09
CA SER A 153 2.60 8.93 -16.78
C SER A 153 3.94 9.09 -17.46
N ILE A 154 4.71 8.01 -17.63
CA ILE A 154 5.99 8.02 -18.39
C ILE A 154 5.73 8.13 -19.88
N LYS A 155 4.76 7.36 -20.43
CA LYS A 155 4.40 7.38 -21.85
C LYS A 155 3.87 8.73 -22.31
N ARG A 156 3.07 9.42 -21.47
CA ARG A 156 2.59 10.80 -21.76
C ARG A 156 3.72 11.80 -21.98
N LYS A 157 4.92 11.53 -21.47
CA LYS A 157 6.12 12.35 -21.70
C LYS A 157 6.89 11.93 -22.96
N ALA A 158 6.27 11.16 -23.85
CA ALA A 158 6.83 10.65 -25.09
C ALA A 158 8.09 9.77 -24.93
N TYR A 159 8.24 9.10 -23.77
CA TYR A 159 9.27 8.07 -23.62
C TYR A 159 8.75 6.73 -24.15
N GLU A 160 9.48 6.16 -25.12
CA GLU A 160 9.18 4.87 -25.74
C GLU A 160 10.40 3.95 -25.76
N GLY A 161 10.19 2.65 -25.91
CA GLY A 161 11.24 1.66 -26.08
C GLY A 161 12.30 1.70 -24.96
N GLU A 162 13.56 1.85 -25.36
CA GLU A 162 14.67 1.88 -24.40
C GLU A 162 14.68 3.14 -23.52
N ALA A 163 14.20 4.28 -24.04
CA ALA A 163 14.07 5.52 -23.29
C ALA A 163 13.04 5.38 -22.17
N PHE A 164 11.90 4.73 -22.44
CA PHE A 164 10.91 4.37 -21.42
C PHE A 164 11.54 3.52 -20.32
N ARG A 165 12.25 2.44 -20.68
CA ARG A 165 12.88 1.54 -19.70
C ARG A 165 13.89 2.27 -18.83
N LYS A 166 14.74 3.11 -19.41
CA LYS A 166 15.73 3.90 -18.66
C LYS A 166 15.05 4.90 -17.72
N ALA A 167 14.01 5.63 -18.18
CA ALA A 167 13.25 6.58 -17.36
C ALA A 167 12.53 5.85 -16.21
N HIS A 168 11.91 4.71 -16.50
CA HIS A 168 11.22 3.87 -15.52
C HIS A 168 12.15 3.40 -14.41
N VAL A 169 13.27 2.76 -14.74
CA VAL A 169 14.23 2.25 -13.75
C VAL A 169 14.82 3.40 -12.92
N ARG A 170 15.18 4.53 -13.55
CA ARG A 170 15.69 5.71 -12.83
C ARG A 170 14.68 6.26 -11.84
N ALA A 171 13.41 6.39 -12.24
CA ALA A 171 12.34 6.85 -11.34
C ALA A 171 12.15 5.89 -10.16
N CYS A 172 12.17 4.58 -10.40
CA CYS A 172 12.09 3.58 -9.35
C CYS A 172 13.29 3.64 -8.38
N LEU A 173 14.51 3.84 -8.89
CA LEU A 173 15.71 3.95 -8.05
C LEU A 173 15.66 5.22 -7.18
N ILE A 174 15.25 6.35 -7.75
CA ILE A 174 15.07 7.60 -6.97
C ILE A 174 14.02 7.39 -5.87
N ALA A 175 12.87 6.79 -6.21
CA ALA A 175 11.83 6.45 -5.24
C ALA A 175 12.36 5.50 -4.15
N ALA A 176 13.16 4.49 -4.51
CA ALA A 176 13.79 3.57 -3.57
C ALA A 176 14.67 4.29 -2.55
N VAL A 177 15.52 5.21 -3.02
CA VAL A 177 16.41 6.00 -2.15
C VAL A 177 15.59 6.90 -1.22
N CYS A 178 14.59 7.63 -1.75
CA CYS A 178 13.72 8.49 -0.96
C CYS A 178 12.97 7.69 0.12
N LEU A 179 12.40 6.54 -0.25
CA LEU A 179 11.70 5.67 0.69
C LEU A 179 12.64 5.07 1.73
N ALA A 180 13.85 4.64 1.34
CA ALA A 180 14.84 4.11 2.28
C ALA A 180 15.24 5.16 3.33
N ILE A 181 15.39 6.43 2.93
CA ILE A 181 15.70 7.52 3.86
C ILE A 181 14.54 7.76 4.83
N VAL A 182 13.31 7.90 4.30
CA VAL A 182 12.14 8.21 5.13
C VAL A 182 11.81 7.06 6.08
N TYR A 183 11.68 5.85 5.55
CA TYR A 183 11.33 4.69 6.40
C TYR A 183 12.47 4.26 7.31
N GLY A 184 13.71 4.31 6.83
CA GLY A 184 14.89 4.03 7.66
C GLY A 184 15.03 5.03 8.81
N GLY A 185 14.76 6.30 8.54
CA GLY A 185 14.75 7.34 9.58
C GLY A 185 13.63 7.15 10.60
N LEU A 186 12.41 6.83 10.16
CA LEU A 186 11.29 6.52 11.07
C LEU A 186 11.56 5.27 11.90
N LEU A 187 12.15 4.21 11.33
CA LEU A 187 12.56 3.02 12.06
C LEU A 187 13.63 3.33 13.10
N TYR A 188 14.63 4.14 12.74
CA TYR A 188 15.66 4.58 13.69
C TYR A 188 15.04 5.37 14.85
N MET A 189 14.15 6.33 14.56
CA MET A 189 13.44 7.10 15.59
C MET A 189 12.60 6.19 16.49
N GLY A 190 11.90 5.21 15.91
CA GLY A 190 11.15 4.20 16.67
C GLY A 190 12.05 3.36 17.57
N ALA A 191 13.22 2.94 17.08
CA ALA A 191 14.19 2.21 17.88
C ALA A 191 14.74 3.03 19.06
N CYS A 192 14.91 4.35 18.89
CA CYS A 192 15.39 5.24 19.94
C CYS A 192 14.40 5.43 21.09
N VAL A 193 13.11 5.15 20.90
CA VAL A 193 12.08 5.26 21.96
C VAL A 193 11.68 3.91 22.56
N SER A 194 12.24 2.82 22.07
CA SER A 194 11.89 1.46 22.52
C SER A 194 12.16 1.18 23.99
N THR A 195 13.00 1.97 24.63
CA THR A 195 13.27 1.91 26.06
C THR A 195 12.27 2.67 26.93
N GLU A 196 11.54 3.63 26.35
CA GLU A 196 10.56 4.47 27.06
C GLU A 196 9.12 3.97 26.88
N TYR A 197 8.81 3.41 25.72
CA TYR A 197 7.47 2.93 25.37
C TYR A 197 7.50 1.45 25.00
N THR A 198 6.65 0.67 25.66
CA THR A 198 6.40 -0.72 25.25
C THR A 198 5.27 -0.75 24.20
N PRO A 199 5.22 -1.75 23.30
CA PRO A 199 4.20 -1.85 22.26
C PRO A 199 2.75 -1.73 22.77
N ASP A 200 2.48 -2.23 23.98
CA ASP A 200 1.14 -2.26 24.57
C ASP A 200 0.78 -0.99 25.36
N SER A 201 1.74 -0.08 25.58
CA SER A 201 1.52 1.10 26.44
C SER A 201 0.87 2.28 25.69
N ILE A 202 0.96 2.31 24.36
CA ILE A 202 0.52 3.45 23.55
C ILE A 202 0.15 2.99 22.14
N SER A 203 -0.90 3.58 21.55
CA SER A 203 -1.25 3.27 20.16
C SER A 203 -0.18 3.76 19.18
N ASN A 204 -0.04 3.10 18.02
CA ASN A 204 0.94 3.44 16.99
C ASN A 204 0.85 4.91 16.54
N ALA A 205 -0.36 5.47 16.46
CA ALA A 205 -0.59 6.86 16.11
C ALA A 205 -0.03 7.81 17.18
N ASN A 206 -0.34 7.53 18.43
CA ASN A 206 0.13 8.35 19.56
C ASN A 206 1.64 8.22 19.77
N LEU A 207 2.22 7.04 19.53
CA LEU A 207 3.66 6.83 19.57
C LEU A 207 4.36 7.72 18.54
N LEU A 208 3.89 7.73 17.30
CA LEU A 208 4.45 8.59 16.25
C LEU A 208 4.35 10.08 16.63
N LEU A 209 3.20 10.52 17.15
CA LEU A 209 3.01 11.89 17.63
C LEU A 209 3.96 12.23 18.79
N ALA A 210 4.17 11.31 19.75
CA ALA A 210 5.09 11.50 20.86
C ALA A 210 6.53 11.66 20.38
N ILE A 211 6.99 10.80 19.46
CA ILE A 211 8.32 10.86 18.84
C ILE A 211 8.55 12.22 18.14
N ILE A 212 7.59 12.65 17.34
CA ILE A 212 7.71 13.89 16.58
C ILE A 212 7.62 15.12 17.51
N ARG A 213 6.76 15.05 18.54
CA ARG A 213 6.65 16.12 19.54
C ARG A 213 7.96 16.37 20.29
N SER A 214 8.62 15.31 20.73
CA SER A 214 9.89 15.42 21.44
C SER A 214 11.02 15.95 20.55
N SER A 215 11.05 15.56 19.28
CA SER A 215 12.07 15.98 18.32
C SER A 215 11.90 17.43 17.84
N GLY A 216 10.67 17.96 17.76
CA GLY A 216 10.41 19.26 17.09
C GLY A 216 9.29 20.10 17.67
N GLY A 217 8.72 19.69 18.81
CA GLY A 217 7.63 20.42 19.45
C GLY A 217 6.34 20.45 18.62
N GLN A 218 5.50 21.43 18.90
CA GLN A 218 4.17 21.56 18.28
C GLN A 218 4.24 21.83 16.76
N ILE A 219 5.26 22.55 16.29
CA ILE A 219 5.43 22.86 14.85
C ILE A 219 5.68 21.57 14.05
N ALA A 220 6.47 20.66 14.60
CA ALA A 220 6.73 19.37 13.96
C ALA A 220 5.47 18.50 13.88
N ILE A 221 4.58 18.54 14.89
CA ILE A 221 3.28 17.88 14.86
C ILE A 221 2.43 18.42 13.72
N TYR A 222 2.31 19.74 13.57
CA TYR A 222 1.55 20.33 12.46
C TYR A 222 2.12 19.90 11.10
N GLY A 223 3.44 19.85 10.96
CA GLY A 223 4.11 19.36 9.75
C GLY A 223 3.80 17.88 9.47
N LEU A 224 3.90 17.02 10.48
CA LEU A 224 3.54 15.61 10.35
C LEU A 224 2.08 15.45 9.94
N CYS A 225 1.15 16.05 10.68
CA CYS A 225 -0.29 15.93 10.42
C CYS A 225 -0.65 16.40 9.00
N LEU A 226 -0.10 17.52 8.57
CA LEU A 226 -0.27 18.01 7.19
C LEU A 226 0.28 17.00 6.17
N SER A 227 1.47 16.45 6.40
CA SER A 227 2.08 15.46 5.51
C SER A 227 1.25 14.20 5.42
N VAL A 228 0.72 13.69 6.54
CA VAL A 228 -0.14 12.51 6.57
C VAL A 228 -1.43 12.73 5.77
N VAL A 229 -2.12 13.86 6.00
CA VAL A 229 -3.34 14.20 5.24
C VAL A 229 -3.05 14.29 3.74
N LEU A 230 -1.97 14.98 3.35
CA LEU A 230 -1.59 15.12 1.95
C LEU A 230 -1.20 13.77 1.33
N ALA A 231 -0.44 12.93 2.03
CA ALA A 231 -0.05 11.61 1.58
C ALA A 231 -1.28 10.71 1.34
N CYS A 232 -2.20 10.68 2.30
CA CYS A 232 -3.43 9.93 2.21
C CYS A 232 -4.32 10.43 1.06
N LEU A 233 -4.49 11.74 0.93
CA LEU A 233 -5.30 12.36 -0.12
C LEU A 233 -4.73 12.08 -1.53
N THR A 234 -3.42 12.20 -1.71
CA THR A 234 -2.77 11.91 -3.00
C THR A 234 -2.94 10.44 -3.38
N THR A 235 -2.84 9.54 -2.41
CA THR A 235 -3.06 8.10 -2.60
C THR A 235 -4.51 7.82 -2.98
N ALA A 236 -5.49 8.39 -2.27
CA ALA A 236 -6.91 8.23 -2.58
C ALA A 236 -7.25 8.70 -3.99
N ILE A 237 -6.79 9.91 -4.39
CA ILE A 237 -7.01 10.45 -5.73
C ILE A 237 -6.46 9.51 -6.80
N SER A 238 -5.23 9.02 -6.62
CA SER A 238 -4.59 8.12 -7.57
C SER A 238 -5.32 6.79 -7.68
N GLN A 239 -5.77 6.22 -6.56
CA GLN A 239 -6.51 4.95 -6.54
C GLN A 239 -7.92 5.10 -7.14
N ILE A 240 -8.66 6.16 -6.82
CA ILE A 240 -9.98 6.45 -7.42
C ILE A 240 -9.84 6.54 -8.95
N THR A 241 -8.81 7.26 -9.43
CA THR A 241 -8.53 7.39 -10.86
C THR A 241 -8.21 6.02 -11.49
N ALA A 242 -7.35 5.23 -10.84
CA ALA A 242 -6.96 3.91 -11.34
C ALA A 242 -8.15 2.94 -11.43
N VAL A 243 -9.02 2.93 -10.42
CA VAL A 243 -10.25 2.12 -10.40
C VAL A 243 -11.18 2.54 -11.54
N ALA A 244 -11.40 3.84 -11.72
CA ALA A 244 -12.27 4.36 -12.76
C ALA A 244 -11.75 4.06 -14.17
N ASP A 245 -10.45 4.23 -14.41
CA ASP A 245 -9.80 3.92 -15.69
C ASP A 245 -9.88 2.42 -16.01
N PHE A 246 -9.62 1.58 -15.01
CA PHE A 246 -9.67 0.13 -15.19
C PHE A 246 -11.06 -0.35 -15.59
N TYR A 247 -12.10 0.03 -14.83
CA TYR A 247 -13.46 -0.44 -15.11
C TYR A 247 -14.07 0.15 -16.35
N GLU A 248 -13.74 1.39 -16.72
CA GLU A 248 -14.14 1.94 -18.03
C GLU A 248 -13.55 1.10 -19.16
N THR A 249 -12.27 0.76 -19.08
CA THR A 249 -11.57 -0.07 -20.07
C THR A 249 -12.12 -1.50 -20.08
N ALA A 250 -12.26 -2.13 -18.91
CA ALA A 250 -12.72 -3.51 -18.78
C ALA A 250 -14.17 -3.72 -19.23
N THR A 251 -15.02 -2.69 -19.12
CA THR A 251 -16.41 -2.72 -19.55
C THR A 251 -16.62 -2.17 -20.97
N HIS A 252 -15.54 -1.89 -21.69
CA HIS A 252 -15.58 -1.30 -23.04
C HIS A 252 -16.42 0.00 -23.09
N GLY A 253 -16.28 0.85 -22.08
CA GLY A 253 -16.96 2.14 -21.99
C GLY A 253 -18.41 2.09 -21.51
N LYS A 254 -18.97 0.91 -21.17
CA LYS A 254 -20.33 0.81 -20.60
C LYS A 254 -20.46 1.56 -19.27
N LEU A 255 -19.42 1.46 -18.43
CA LEU A 255 -19.28 2.28 -17.23
C LEU A 255 -18.32 3.42 -17.56
N SER A 256 -18.83 4.63 -17.68
CA SER A 256 -17.96 5.77 -18.02
C SER A 256 -17.12 6.21 -16.84
N TYR A 257 -15.92 6.72 -17.10
CA TYR A 257 -15.02 7.28 -16.10
C TYR A 257 -15.71 8.26 -15.16
N LYS A 258 -16.51 9.18 -15.71
CA LYS A 258 -17.23 10.21 -14.94
C LYS A 258 -18.17 9.62 -13.90
N VAL A 259 -18.88 8.55 -14.26
CA VAL A 259 -19.80 7.85 -13.35
C VAL A 259 -19.02 7.13 -12.27
N LEU A 260 -17.95 6.44 -12.63
CA LEU A 260 -17.12 5.68 -11.68
C LEU A 260 -16.42 6.60 -10.68
N VAL A 261 -15.84 7.71 -11.12
CA VAL A 261 -15.21 8.71 -10.23
C VAL A 261 -16.21 9.32 -9.24
N MET A 262 -17.51 9.33 -9.54
CA MET A 262 -18.55 9.76 -8.61
C MET A 262 -18.97 8.63 -7.66
N ILE A 263 -19.14 7.40 -8.17
CA ILE A 263 -19.61 6.26 -7.36
C ILE A 263 -18.55 5.82 -6.36
N VAL A 264 -17.28 5.71 -6.78
CA VAL A 264 -16.20 5.21 -5.91
C VAL A 264 -16.06 6.04 -4.62
N PRO A 265 -15.98 7.39 -4.65
CA PRO A 265 -15.95 8.20 -3.42
C PRO A 265 -17.17 8.01 -2.53
N ILE A 266 -18.37 7.82 -3.11
CA ILE A 266 -19.59 7.59 -2.31
C ILE A 266 -19.49 6.25 -1.57
N VAL A 267 -19.15 5.17 -2.26
CA VAL A 267 -18.99 3.85 -1.66
C VAL A 267 -17.90 3.86 -0.60
N THR A 268 -16.75 4.46 -0.90
CA THR A 268 -15.62 4.54 0.03
C THR A 268 -15.91 5.42 1.25
N THR A 269 -16.75 6.47 1.11
CA THR A 269 -17.23 7.27 2.25
C THR A 269 -18.06 6.43 3.21
N ILE A 270 -18.97 5.61 2.68
CA ILE A 270 -19.79 4.71 3.49
C ILE A 270 -18.90 3.71 4.23
N VAL A 271 -17.95 3.09 3.55
CA VAL A 271 -17.04 2.13 4.19
C VAL A 271 -16.14 2.82 5.22
N ALA A 272 -15.59 4.00 4.90
CA ALA A 272 -14.75 4.77 5.82
C ALA A 272 -15.48 5.18 7.12
N SER A 273 -16.81 5.32 7.07
CA SER A 273 -17.60 5.67 8.26
C SER A 273 -17.58 4.62 9.37
N PHE A 274 -17.19 3.37 9.06
CA PHE A 274 -17.05 2.30 10.06
C PHE A 274 -15.77 2.41 10.91
N GLY A 275 -14.84 3.29 10.58
CA GLY A 275 -13.59 3.48 11.30
C GLY A 275 -12.47 2.53 10.87
N LEU A 276 -11.23 2.87 11.25
CA LEU A 276 -10.02 2.19 10.77
C LEU A 276 -9.97 0.71 11.20
N ASP A 277 -10.24 0.42 12.47
CA ASP A 277 -10.12 -0.94 13.02
C ASP A 277 -11.08 -1.92 12.35
N THR A 278 -12.33 -1.48 12.11
CA THR A 278 -13.34 -2.30 11.42
C THR A 278 -12.93 -2.58 9.97
N ILE A 279 -12.41 -1.57 9.27
CA ILE A 279 -11.93 -1.75 7.90
C ILE A 279 -10.79 -2.76 7.86
N VAL A 280 -9.82 -2.63 8.75
CA VAL A 280 -8.64 -3.52 8.79
C VAL A 280 -9.07 -4.96 9.11
N SER A 281 -9.90 -5.18 10.12
CA SER A 281 -10.34 -6.53 10.52
C SER A 281 -11.12 -7.27 9.43
N LEU A 282 -12.02 -6.58 8.74
CA LEU A 282 -12.83 -7.18 7.67
C LEU A 282 -12.01 -7.51 6.41
N THR A 283 -10.89 -6.86 6.22
CA THR A 283 -10.19 -6.83 4.94
C THR A 283 -8.83 -7.51 4.96
N SER A 284 -8.27 -7.75 6.15
CA SER A 284 -7.02 -8.48 6.34
C SER A 284 -7.00 -9.83 5.59
N PRO A 285 -8.04 -10.70 5.67
CA PRO A 285 -8.04 -11.98 4.98
C PRO A 285 -7.92 -11.86 3.45
N TRP A 286 -8.49 -10.81 2.87
CA TRP A 286 -8.41 -10.58 1.43
C TRP A 286 -7.02 -10.11 0.99
N PHE A 287 -6.30 -9.37 1.83
CA PHE A 287 -4.89 -9.06 1.57
C PHE A 287 -4.05 -10.34 1.59
N SER A 288 -4.25 -11.20 2.59
CA SER A 288 -3.57 -12.50 2.68
C SER A 288 -3.85 -13.38 1.46
N PHE A 289 -5.06 -13.29 0.89
CA PHE A 289 -5.43 -14.01 -0.33
C PHE A 289 -4.69 -13.51 -1.58
N PHE A 290 -4.72 -12.20 -1.85
CA PHE A 290 -4.17 -11.65 -3.11
C PHE A 290 -2.66 -11.44 -3.07
N TYR A 291 -2.08 -11.24 -1.90
CA TYR A 291 -0.67 -10.89 -1.76
C TYR A 291 0.29 -11.99 -2.27
N PRO A 292 0.14 -13.28 -1.91
CA PRO A 292 0.99 -14.35 -2.44
C PRO A 292 0.93 -14.45 -3.95
N ILE A 293 -0.25 -14.25 -4.55
CA ILE A 293 -0.45 -14.31 -6.00
C ILE A 293 0.37 -13.22 -6.70
N THR A 294 0.29 -11.97 -6.20
CA THR A 294 1.04 -10.85 -6.78
C THR A 294 2.55 -11.00 -6.56
N LEU A 295 2.97 -11.56 -5.44
CA LEU A 295 4.37 -11.85 -5.15
C LEU A 295 4.93 -12.92 -6.11
N VAL A 296 4.22 -14.03 -6.28
CA VAL A 296 4.61 -15.10 -7.23
C VAL A 296 4.69 -14.55 -8.65
N MET A 297 3.71 -13.75 -9.08
CA MET A 297 3.76 -13.09 -10.38
C MET A 297 4.97 -12.15 -10.53
N THR A 298 5.33 -11.44 -9.47
CA THR A 298 6.54 -10.59 -9.47
C THR A 298 7.80 -11.43 -9.63
N ILE A 299 7.92 -12.52 -8.89
CA ILE A 299 9.08 -13.45 -8.98
C ILE A 299 9.17 -14.05 -10.38
N LEU A 300 8.06 -14.55 -10.91
CA LEU A 300 8.00 -15.10 -12.27
C LEU A 300 8.40 -14.04 -13.32
N GLY A 301 7.97 -12.80 -13.14
CA GLY A 301 8.35 -11.69 -14.03
C GLY A 301 9.85 -11.40 -14.03
N ILE A 302 10.58 -11.60 -12.91
CA ILE A 302 12.05 -11.49 -12.89
C ILE A 302 12.69 -12.50 -13.83
N PHE A 303 12.14 -13.70 -13.85
CA PHE A 303 12.66 -14.83 -14.63
C PHE A 303 11.92 -15.04 -15.96
N GLU A 304 11.05 -14.14 -16.41
CA GLU A 304 10.23 -14.28 -17.62
C GLU A 304 11.04 -14.78 -18.81
N LYS A 305 12.21 -14.19 -19.07
CA LYS A 305 13.09 -14.57 -20.20
C LYS A 305 13.77 -15.93 -20.05
N LYS A 306 13.82 -16.48 -18.84
CA LYS A 306 14.46 -17.78 -18.53
C LYS A 306 13.45 -18.93 -18.46
N ILE A 307 12.18 -18.62 -18.33
CA ILE A 307 11.11 -19.62 -18.22
C ILE A 307 10.74 -20.10 -19.63
N PRO A 308 10.91 -21.38 -19.93
CA PRO A 308 10.83 -21.88 -21.32
C PRO A 308 9.39 -21.97 -21.84
N ASN A 309 8.39 -22.01 -20.98
CA ASN A 309 6.98 -22.16 -21.37
C ASN A 309 5.99 -21.58 -20.36
N ASP A 310 4.77 -21.31 -20.82
CA ASP A 310 3.67 -20.80 -19.99
C ASP A 310 3.18 -21.80 -18.93
N GLY A 311 3.54 -23.08 -19.04
CA GLY A 311 3.16 -24.11 -18.08
C GLY A 311 3.69 -23.83 -16.67
N ALA A 312 4.93 -23.33 -16.58
CA ALA A 312 5.52 -22.93 -15.29
C ALA A 312 4.77 -21.76 -14.65
N PHE A 313 4.39 -20.73 -15.45
CA PHE A 313 3.54 -19.63 -14.98
C PHE A 313 2.20 -20.13 -14.47
N LYS A 314 1.50 -20.95 -15.28
CA LYS A 314 0.19 -21.51 -14.91
C LYS A 314 0.29 -22.36 -13.65
N GLY A 315 1.27 -23.27 -13.59
CA GLY A 315 1.47 -24.13 -12.43
C GLY A 315 1.70 -23.33 -11.15
N ALA A 316 2.64 -22.41 -11.15
CA ALA A 316 2.96 -21.61 -9.97
C ALA A 316 1.77 -20.75 -9.51
N VAL A 317 1.11 -20.04 -10.44
CA VAL A 317 -0.01 -19.16 -10.11
C VAL A 317 -1.23 -19.94 -9.65
N TYR A 318 -1.63 -21.02 -10.35
CA TYR A 318 -2.77 -21.83 -9.94
C TYR A 318 -2.54 -22.52 -8.59
N PHE A 319 -1.33 -23.05 -8.36
CA PHE A 319 -1.00 -23.62 -7.04
C PHE A 319 -1.12 -22.56 -5.94
N THR A 320 -0.63 -21.34 -6.17
CA THR A 320 -0.73 -20.25 -5.21
C THR A 320 -2.19 -19.83 -4.98
N VAL A 321 -3.02 -19.79 -6.03
CA VAL A 321 -4.45 -19.50 -5.90
C VAL A 321 -5.15 -20.57 -5.07
N ILE A 322 -4.88 -21.86 -5.35
CA ILE A 322 -5.44 -22.98 -4.57
C ILE A 322 -5.03 -22.87 -3.11
N TYR A 323 -3.74 -22.62 -2.85
CA TYR A 323 -3.24 -22.39 -1.49
C TYR A 323 -3.97 -21.23 -0.80
N ALA A 324 -4.08 -20.07 -1.45
CA ALA A 324 -4.76 -18.91 -0.89
C ALA A 324 -6.26 -19.14 -0.62
N VAL A 325 -6.94 -19.96 -1.46
CA VAL A 325 -8.33 -20.38 -1.23
C VAL A 325 -8.45 -21.28 0.00
N LEU A 326 -7.50 -22.21 0.19
CA LEU A 326 -7.49 -23.10 1.35
C LEU A 326 -7.14 -22.39 2.66
N ASP A 327 -6.32 -21.33 2.59
CA ASP A 327 -5.90 -20.53 3.74
C ASP A 327 -6.98 -19.53 4.18
N LEU A 328 -7.83 -19.07 3.28
CA LEU A 328 -8.85 -18.05 3.55
C LEU A 328 -9.81 -18.40 4.72
N PRO A 329 -10.33 -19.64 4.89
CA PRO A 329 -11.12 -20.01 6.05
C PRO A 329 -10.34 -19.92 7.37
N HIS A 330 -9.06 -20.25 7.38
CA HIS A 330 -8.20 -20.15 8.56
C HIS A 330 -8.08 -18.67 8.99
N GLU A 331 -7.88 -17.74 8.07
CA GLU A 331 -7.84 -16.30 8.32
C GLU A 331 -9.16 -15.74 8.93
N TYR A 332 -10.30 -16.42 8.68
CA TYR A 332 -11.58 -16.10 9.33
C TYR A 332 -11.82 -16.88 10.63
N GLY A 333 -10.81 -17.61 11.14
CA GLY A 333 -10.91 -18.39 12.39
C GLY A 333 -11.55 -19.78 12.23
N PHE A 334 -11.76 -20.26 11.01
CA PHE A 334 -12.29 -21.61 10.76
C PHE A 334 -11.12 -22.60 10.57
N GLY A 335 -10.72 -23.30 11.66
CA GLY A 335 -9.57 -24.22 11.66
C GLY A 335 -9.82 -25.63 11.06
N PHE A 336 -10.90 -25.87 10.30
CA PHE A 336 -11.21 -27.20 9.78
C PHE A 336 -10.22 -27.70 8.71
N LEU A 337 -9.47 -26.81 8.08
CA LEU A 337 -8.41 -27.13 7.10
C LEU A 337 -7.01 -27.16 7.68
N ASP A 338 -6.82 -26.80 8.95
CA ASP A 338 -5.51 -26.76 9.61
C ASP A 338 -4.72 -28.09 9.51
N PRO A 339 -5.37 -29.27 9.62
CA PRO A 339 -4.66 -30.55 9.45
C PRO A 339 -4.02 -30.69 8.07
N VAL A 340 -4.62 -30.12 7.02
CA VAL A 340 -4.07 -30.13 5.66
C VAL A 340 -2.99 -29.06 5.49
N LEU A 341 -3.26 -27.87 5.98
CA LEU A 341 -2.36 -26.71 5.86
C LEU A 341 -1.04 -26.93 6.62
N ASN A 342 -1.08 -27.54 7.80
CA ASN A 342 0.10 -27.85 8.60
C ASN A 342 1.08 -28.83 7.94
N HIS A 343 0.67 -29.56 6.90
CA HIS A 343 1.56 -30.43 6.11
C HIS A 343 2.28 -29.67 4.98
N ILE A 344 1.91 -28.42 4.72
CA ILE A 344 2.55 -27.61 3.69
C ILE A 344 3.85 -27.04 4.25
N PRO A 345 5.01 -27.27 3.60
CA PRO A 345 6.28 -26.70 4.05
C PRO A 345 6.20 -25.18 4.19
N LEU A 346 6.70 -24.63 5.30
CA LEU A 346 6.71 -23.21 5.63
C LEU A 346 5.32 -22.59 5.99
N TYR A 347 4.26 -23.39 6.12
CA TYR A 347 2.95 -22.87 6.52
C TYR A 347 2.99 -22.20 7.90
N GLY A 348 3.55 -22.86 8.91
CA GLY A 348 3.62 -22.34 10.27
C GLY A 348 4.27 -20.95 10.41
N PRO A 349 5.46 -20.69 9.85
CA PRO A 349 6.08 -19.37 9.91
C PRO A 349 5.32 -18.26 9.19
N VAL A 350 4.58 -18.58 8.14
CA VAL A 350 3.84 -17.59 7.32
C VAL A 350 2.47 -17.28 7.94
N SER A 351 1.76 -18.29 8.44
CA SER A 351 0.44 -18.15 9.06
C SER A 351 0.47 -17.45 10.43
N TYR A 352 1.46 -17.78 11.29
CA TYR A 352 1.56 -17.20 12.64
C TYR A 352 1.81 -15.69 12.67
N THR A 353 2.27 -15.09 11.59
CA THR A 353 2.55 -13.65 11.54
C THR A 353 1.28 -12.80 11.42
N HIS A 354 0.19 -13.32 10.87
CA HIS A 354 -1.06 -12.58 10.74
C HIS A 354 -1.91 -12.61 12.03
N LEU A 355 -1.93 -13.74 12.75
CA LEU A 355 -2.72 -13.88 13.97
C LEU A 355 -2.11 -13.11 15.16
N ARG A 356 -0.79 -13.08 15.32
CA ARG A 356 -0.15 -12.33 16.42
C ARG A 356 -0.16 -10.80 16.24
N ALA A 357 -0.34 -10.30 15.04
CA ALA A 357 -0.50 -8.86 14.83
C ALA A 357 -1.83 -8.31 15.37
N HIS A 358 -2.78 -9.19 15.71
CA HIS A 358 -4.08 -8.83 16.29
C HIS A 358 -4.20 -9.15 17.79
N GLU A 359 -3.28 -9.96 18.35
CA GLU A 359 -3.26 -10.27 19.79
C GLU A 359 -2.21 -9.43 20.57
N THR A 360 -1.40 -8.66 19.88
CA THR A 360 -0.45 -7.70 20.46
C THR A 360 -0.66 -6.31 19.88
#